data_9f6f1180d9d614afe4d92145730b48bc
#
_entry.id   9f6f1180d9d614afe4d92145730b48bc
#
_cell.length_a   1.000
_cell.length_b   1.000
_cell.length_c   1.000
_cell.angle_alpha   90.00
_cell.angle_beta   90.00
_cell.angle_gamma   90.00
#
_symmetry.space_group_name_H-M   'P 1'
#
loop_
_entity.id
_entity.type
_entity.pdbx_description
1 polymer ?
#
loop_
_entity_poly.entity_id
_entity_poly.type
_entity_poly.pdbx_seq_one_letter_code
_entity_poly.pdbx_strand_id
1 'polypeptide(L)'
;MKKIISLLTKLLPRQILIKFSYLFSIVIRPFYWGNKVECPICGKHFRKFLPYGYGEAMDNRLCPNCLSLERHRLLWLYLKEKTGFFTDDLKVLHFAPEQPFLKRFKSLKNLDYTTADLDSPIADMHIDVTNINLPDNTYDVVICNHVLEHVDNVDKAFSEIKRILKPNGWA
;
A
#
# COMPACT_ATOMS: atom_id res chain seq x y z
N MET A 1 7.53 25.10 8.06
CA MET A 1 7.42 23.91 7.20
C MET A 1 6.08 23.18 7.33
N LYS A 2 5.61 22.77 8.53
CA LYS A 2 4.33 22.02 8.70
C LYS A 2 3.12 22.72 8.08
N LYS A 3 2.95 24.05 8.22
CA LYS A 3 1.83 24.81 7.62
C LYS A 3 1.87 24.83 6.08
N ILE A 4 3.05 24.90 5.48
CA ILE A 4 3.24 24.91 4.02
C ILE A 4 2.89 23.51 3.44
N ILE A 5 3.35 22.44 4.07
CA ILE A 5 3.03 21.07 3.67
C ILE A 5 1.51 20.82 3.77
N SER A 6 0.88 21.23 4.87
CA SER A 6 -0.58 21.12 5.05
C SER A 6 -1.36 21.92 4.01
N LEU A 7 -0.89 23.10 3.61
CA LEU A 7 -1.51 23.89 2.56
C LEU A 7 -1.35 23.24 1.19
N LEU A 8 -0.15 22.73 0.88
CA LEU A 8 0.14 22.04 -0.37
C LEU A 8 -0.69 20.76 -0.51
N THR A 9 -0.86 19.98 0.57
CA THR A 9 -1.67 18.75 0.55
C THR A 9 -3.17 19.02 0.36
N LYS A 10 -3.66 20.22 0.68
CA LYS A 10 -5.05 20.62 0.45
C LYS A 10 -5.31 21.18 -0.95
N LEU A 11 -4.29 21.79 -1.56
CA LEU A 11 -4.42 22.50 -2.84
C LEU A 11 -4.02 21.67 -4.05
N LEU A 12 -3.15 20.66 -3.89
CA LEU A 12 -2.63 19.88 -5.01
C LEU A 12 -3.35 18.52 -5.14
N PRO A 13 -3.73 18.10 -6.36
CA PRO A 13 -4.26 16.76 -6.61
C PRO A 13 -3.31 15.68 -6.11
N ARG A 14 -3.86 14.60 -5.55
CA ARG A 14 -3.10 13.46 -4.99
C ARG A 14 -2.05 12.90 -5.96
N GLN A 15 -2.36 12.87 -7.26
CA GLN A 15 -1.41 12.42 -8.30
C GLN A 15 -0.14 13.29 -8.39
N ILE A 16 -0.29 14.60 -8.23
CA ILE A 16 0.84 15.55 -8.23
C ILE A 16 1.68 15.34 -6.98
N LEU A 17 1.05 15.21 -5.81
CA LEU A 17 1.75 14.95 -4.55
C LEU A 17 2.55 13.64 -4.60
N ILE A 18 2.02 12.59 -5.23
CA ILE A 18 2.73 11.33 -5.46
C ILE A 18 3.98 11.55 -6.32
N LYS A 19 3.89 12.30 -7.41
CA LYS A 19 5.06 12.63 -8.26
C LYS A 19 6.13 13.40 -7.49
N PHE A 20 5.72 14.39 -6.70
CA PHE A 20 6.64 15.15 -5.85
C PHE A 20 7.30 14.28 -4.76
N SER A 21 6.58 13.34 -4.18
CA SER A 21 7.15 12.42 -3.19
C SER A 21 8.25 11.53 -3.79
N TYR A 22 8.08 11.08 -5.04
CA TYR A 22 9.13 10.36 -5.75
C TYR A 22 10.34 11.23 -6.07
N LEU A 23 10.13 12.46 -6.54
CA LEU A 23 11.22 13.40 -6.77
C LEU A 23 11.98 13.69 -5.47
N PHE A 24 11.26 13.94 -4.39
CA PHE A 24 11.84 14.09 -3.06
C PHE A 24 12.70 12.88 -2.66
N SER A 25 12.22 11.65 -2.91
CA SER A 25 12.97 10.44 -2.60
C SER A 25 14.28 10.35 -3.38
N ILE A 26 14.31 10.79 -4.63
CA ILE A 26 15.53 10.80 -5.46
C ILE A 26 16.56 11.78 -4.86
N VAL A 27 16.13 12.96 -4.46
CA VAL A 27 17.01 14.01 -3.92
C VAL A 27 17.54 13.65 -2.52
N ILE A 28 16.69 13.10 -1.66
CA ILE A 28 17.05 12.82 -0.26
C ILE A 28 17.88 11.53 -0.08
N ARG A 29 17.71 10.55 -0.97
CA ARG A 29 18.32 9.22 -0.87
C ARG A 29 19.84 9.23 -0.69
N PRO A 30 20.65 10.03 -1.42
CA PRO A 30 22.10 10.06 -1.25
C PRO A 30 22.54 10.43 0.17
N PHE A 31 21.80 11.31 0.84
CA PHE A 31 22.10 11.74 2.22
C PHE A 31 21.82 10.66 3.27
N TYR A 32 21.09 9.61 2.90
CA TYR A 32 20.75 8.49 3.78
C TYR A 32 21.48 7.21 3.42
N TRP A 33 22.38 7.23 2.44
CA TRP A 33 23.14 6.05 2.03
C TRP A 33 23.95 5.46 3.18
N GLY A 34 24.01 4.11 3.24
CA GLY A 34 24.76 3.35 4.24
C GLY A 34 24.23 1.92 4.35
N ASN A 35 24.79 1.10 5.25
CA ASN A 35 24.49 -0.33 5.35
C ASN A 35 23.94 -0.76 6.72
N LYS A 36 23.38 0.19 7.52
CA LYS A 36 22.87 -0.15 8.86
C LYS A 36 21.47 -0.75 8.85
N VAL A 37 20.64 -0.37 7.86
CA VAL A 37 19.28 -0.86 7.71
C VAL A 37 19.01 -1.19 6.24
N GLU A 38 18.27 -2.27 6.01
CA GLU A 38 17.78 -2.66 4.69
C GLU A 38 16.25 -2.52 4.62
N CYS A 39 15.76 -2.07 3.47
CA CYS A 39 14.33 -2.09 3.19
C CYS A 39 13.97 -3.34 2.40
N PRO A 40 13.20 -4.30 2.96
CA PRO A 40 12.88 -5.56 2.29
C PRO A 40 12.04 -5.37 1.02
N ILE A 41 11.29 -4.26 0.91
CA ILE A 41 10.46 -3.98 -0.28
C ILE A 41 11.31 -3.57 -1.47
N CYS A 42 12.33 -2.73 -1.28
CA CYS A 42 13.12 -2.20 -2.39
C CYS A 42 14.57 -2.73 -2.45
N GLY A 43 15.00 -3.54 -1.49
CA GLY A 43 16.34 -4.11 -1.41
C GLY A 43 17.46 -3.07 -1.27
N LYS A 44 17.12 -1.82 -0.87
CA LYS A 44 18.12 -0.76 -0.72
C LYS A 44 18.56 -0.63 0.72
N HIS A 45 19.87 -0.32 0.87
CA HIS A 45 20.52 -0.14 2.17
C HIS A 45 20.68 1.34 2.51
N PHE A 46 20.53 1.67 3.79
CA PHE A 46 20.61 3.03 4.30
C PHE A 46 21.31 3.07 5.65
N ARG A 47 21.84 4.24 6.05
CA ARG A 47 22.35 4.45 7.43
C ARG A 47 21.20 4.52 8.45
N LYS A 48 20.02 5.00 8.04
CA LYS A 48 18.75 5.00 8.76
C LYS A 48 17.62 5.34 7.81
N PHE A 49 16.38 5.09 8.21
CA PHE A 49 15.20 5.60 7.50
C PHE A 49 14.90 7.05 7.89
N LEU A 50 14.06 7.72 7.10
CA LEU A 50 13.56 9.05 7.38
C LEU A 50 12.61 9.06 8.58
N PRO A 51 12.52 10.17 9.32
CA PRO A 51 11.47 10.36 10.32
C PRO A 51 10.10 10.47 9.63
N TYR A 52 9.06 9.98 10.31
CA TYR A 52 7.68 10.09 9.85
C TYR A 52 6.69 10.08 11.02
N GLY A 53 5.60 10.85 10.91
CA GLY A 53 4.50 10.88 11.90
C GLY A 53 3.71 12.16 11.85
N TYR A 54 2.46 12.09 12.34
CA TYR A 54 1.61 13.25 12.59
C TYR A 54 1.89 13.77 14.02
N GLY A 55 2.11 15.06 14.17
CA GLY A 55 2.51 15.65 15.46
C GLY A 55 4.02 15.57 15.69
N GLU A 56 4.48 14.67 16.54
CA GLU A 56 5.90 14.37 16.72
C GLU A 56 6.33 13.29 15.71
N ALA A 57 7.32 13.65 14.89
CA ALA A 57 7.88 12.72 13.93
C ALA A 57 8.77 11.70 14.66
N MET A 58 8.46 10.42 14.53
CA MET A 58 9.30 9.34 15.03
C MET A 58 10.41 9.03 14.04
N ASP A 59 11.63 8.88 14.54
CA ASP A 59 12.81 8.55 13.74
C ASP A 59 12.74 7.14 13.14
N ASN A 60 13.46 6.96 12.04
CA ASN A 60 13.72 5.66 11.43
C ASN A 60 12.47 4.92 10.91
N ARG A 61 11.50 5.63 10.34
CA ARG A 61 10.20 5.09 9.90
C ARG A 61 10.07 4.92 8.38
N LEU A 62 10.34 5.97 7.61
CA LEU A 62 10.03 6.04 6.18
C LEU A 62 11.25 5.70 5.33
N CYS A 63 11.13 4.71 4.45
CA CYS A 63 12.22 4.35 3.53
C CYS A 63 12.54 5.50 2.56
N PRO A 64 13.81 5.96 2.48
CA PRO A 64 14.19 7.06 1.59
C PRO A 64 14.00 6.77 0.09
N ASN A 65 13.88 5.49 -0.30
CA ASN A 65 13.75 5.11 -1.71
C ASN A 65 12.30 4.82 -2.14
N CYS A 66 11.61 3.93 -1.45
CA CYS A 66 10.27 3.51 -1.85
C CYS A 66 9.15 4.11 -1.00
N LEU A 67 9.50 4.95 -0.04
CA LEU A 67 8.57 5.62 0.87
C LEU A 67 7.68 4.65 1.67
N SER A 68 8.16 3.42 1.89
CA SER A 68 7.47 2.45 2.72
C SER A 68 7.67 2.76 4.20
N LEU A 69 6.61 2.56 4.95
CA LEU A 69 6.61 2.56 6.41
C LEU A 69 6.79 1.14 6.95
N GLU A 70 6.97 0.99 8.25
CA GLU A 70 7.14 -0.31 8.91
C GLU A 70 5.98 -1.27 8.64
N ARG A 71 4.72 -0.80 8.66
CA ARG A 71 3.55 -1.64 8.35
C ARG A 71 3.60 -2.23 6.94
N HIS A 72 4.08 -1.44 5.96
CA HIS A 72 4.26 -1.94 4.59
C HIS A 72 5.36 -3.00 4.52
N ARG A 73 6.47 -2.80 5.24
CA ARG A 73 7.57 -3.77 5.30
C ARG A 73 7.15 -5.06 6.00
N LEU A 74 6.33 -4.95 7.06
CA LEU A 74 5.78 -6.11 7.76
C LEU A 74 4.86 -6.93 6.84
N LEU A 75 3.92 -6.27 6.15
CA LEU A 75 3.04 -6.95 5.18
C LEU A 75 3.87 -7.62 4.07
N TRP A 76 4.86 -6.93 3.51
CA TRP A 76 5.72 -7.50 2.49
C TRP A 76 6.43 -8.78 2.96
N LEU A 77 7.00 -8.77 4.17
CA LEU A 77 7.65 -9.94 4.76
C LEU A 77 6.65 -11.06 5.03
N TYR A 78 5.47 -10.75 5.54
CA TYR A 78 4.41 -11.74 5.74
C TYR A 78 4.03 -12.40 4.41
N LEU A 79 3.73 -11.62 3.39
CA LEU A 79 3.39 -12.14 2.06
C LEU A 79 4.50 -13.03 1.49
N LYS A 80 5.77 -12.65 1.71
CA LYS A 80 6.92 -13.38 1.21
C LYS A 80 7.19 -14.68 1.97
N GLU A 81 7.03 -14.69 3.30
CA GLU A 81 7.49 -15.78 4.14
C GLU A 81 6.38 -16.73 4.57
N LYS A 82 5.12 -16.26 4.55
CA LYS A 82 3.99 -17.01 5.09
C LYS A 82 2.92 -17.36 4.06
N THR A 83 3.05 -16.89 2.82
CA THR A 83 2.06 -17.14 1.76
C THR A 83 2.74 -17.46 0.44
N GLY A 84 1.97 -18.00 -0.53
CA GLY A 84 2.40 -18.18 -1.92
C GLY A 84 2.27 -16.93 -2.79
N PHE A 85 2.13 -15.74 -2.22
CA PHE A 85 1.81 -14.51 -2.95
C PHE A 85 2.77 -14.19 -4.11
N PHE A 86 4.05 -14.50 -3.96
CA PHE A 86 5.08 -14.21 -4.97
C PHE A 86 5.38 -15.39 -5.91
N THR A 87 4.77 -16.55 -5.68
CA THR A 87 5.06 -17.80 -6.42
C THR A 87 3.84 -18.38 -7.14
N ASP A 88 2.66 -18.27 -6.56
CA ASP A 88 1.44 -18.88 -7.05
C ASP A 88 0.71 -17.94 -8.01
N ASP A 89 0.01 -18.48 -9.01
CA ASP A 89 -0.84 -17.70 -9.89
C ASP A 89 -2.12 -17.29 -9.14
N LEU A 90 -2.20 -16.01 -8.77
CA LEU A 90 -3.25 -15.49 -7.90
C LEU A 90 -4.00 -14.32 -8.55
N LYS A 91 -5.32 -14.32 -8.38
CA LYS A 91 -6.16 -13.17 -8.66
C LYS A 91 -6.33 -12.34 -7.38
N VAL A 92 -5.85 -11.12 -7.40
CA VAL A 92 -5.71 -10.26 -6.21
C VAL A 92 -6.53 -8.99 -6.35
N LEU A 93 -7.35 -8.69 -5.36
CA LEU A 93 -8.00 -7.38 -5.20
C LEU A 93 -7.36 -6.65 -4.02
N HIS A 94 -6.88 -5.42 -4.28
CA HIS A 94 -6.25 -4.60 -3.24
C HIS A 94 -7.05 -3.32 -3.02
N PHE A 95 -7.74 -3.22 -1.89
CA PHE A 95 -8.44 -2.01 -1.47
C PHE A 95 -7.46 -0.96 -0.92
N ALA A 96 -7.75 0.31 -1.22
CA ALA A 96 -6.93 1.47 -0.83
C ALA A 96 -5.42 1.28 -1.13
N PRO A 97 -5.04 1.04 -2.42
CA PRO A 97 -3.71 0.59 -2.76
C PRO A 97 -2.63 1.56 -2.32
N GLU A 98 -1.67 1.02 -1.59
CA GLU A 98 -0.57 1.78 -1.02
C GLU A 98 0.57 1.94 -2.04
N GLN A 99 1.08 3.16 -2.15
CA GLN A 99 2.10 3.55 -3.12
C GLN A 99 3.34 2.63 -3.17
N PRO A 100 3.91 2.12 -2.06
CA PRO A 100 5.06 1.23 -2.08
C PRO A 100 4.84 -0.09 -2.80
N PHE A 101 3.59 -0.58 -2.84
CA PHE A 101 3.22 -1.86 -3.45
C PHE A 101 2.76 -1.75 -4.90
N LEU A 102 2.04 -0.68 -5.24
CA LEU A 102 1.27 -0.58 -6.47
C LEU A 102 2.06 -0.98 -7.74
N LYS A 103 3.21 -0.35 -7.98
CA LYS A 103 4.05 -0.69 -9.14
C LYS A 103 4.65 -2.09 -9.06
N ARG A 104 4.98 -2.55 -7.85
CA ARG A 104 5.64 -3.84 -7.64
C ARG A 104 4.67 -4.97 -7.90
N PHE A 105 3.48 -4.92 -7.29
CA PHE A 105 2.47 -5.95 -7.49
C PHE A 105 1.97 -5.97 -8.94
N LYS A 106 1.76 -4.81 -9.57
CA LYS A 106 1.43 -4.74 -11.01
C LYS A 106 2.53 -5.30 -11.93
N SER A 107 3.77 -5.39 -11.49
CA SER A 107 4.87 -5.96 -12.29
C SER A 107 5.07 -7.47 -12.12
N LEU A 108 4.41 -8.09 -11.15
CA LEU A 108 4.49 -9.53 -10.91
C LEU A 108 3.64 -10.28 -11.95
N LYS A 109 4.25 -11.19 -12.68
CA LYS A 109 3.59 -11.94 -13.78
C LYS A 109 2.61 -13.01 -13.28
N ASN A 110 2.80 -13.46 -12.06
CA ASN A 110 1.95 -14.46 -11.40
C ASN A 110 0.69 -13.85 -10.78
N LEU A 111 0.53 -12.52 -10.79
CA LEU A 111 -0.64 -11.87 -10.23
C LEU A 111 -1.54 -11.27 -11.31
N ASP A 112 -2.81 -11.67 -11.31
CA ASP A 112 -3.91 -10.87 -11.87
C ASP A 112 -4.32 -9.83 -10.82
N TYR A 113 -3.58 -8.70 -10.81
CA TYR A 113 -3.65 -7.71 -9.74
C TYR A 113 -4.51 -6.52 -10.13
N THR A 114 -5.59 -6.33 -9.40
CA THR A 114 -6.53 -5.23 -9.55
C THR A 114 -6.62 -4.42 -8.26
N THR A 115 -6.82 -3.12 -8.37
CA THR A 115 -6.95 -2.22 -7.23
C THR A 115 -8.32 -1.56 -7.17
N ALA A 116 -8.84 -1.39 -5.95
CA ALA A 116 -10.11 -0.73 -5.69
C ALA A 116 -9.97 0.32 -4.57
N ASP A 117 -10.75 1.38 -4.66
CA ASP A 117 -10.83 2.42 -3.63
C ASP A 117 -12.13 3.19 -3.85
N LEU A 118 -12.68 3.81 -2.81
CA LEU A 118 -13.90 4.61 -2.94
C LEU A 118 -13.68 5.84 -3.84
N ASP A 119 -12.58 6.59 -3.60
CA ASP A 119 -12.36 7.90 -4.22
C ASP A 119 -10.96 8.07 -4.84
N SER A 120 -10.05 7.11 -4.66
CA SER A 120 -8.65 7.28 -5.06
C SER A 120 -8.48 7.25 -6.58
N PRO A 121 -7.91 8.29 -7.20
CA PRO A 121 -7.68 8.36 -8.64
C PRO A 121 -6.56 7.44 -9.14
N ILE A 122 -5.90 6.70 -8.26
CA ILE A 122 -4.84 5.72 -8.62
C ILE A 122 -5.34 4.28 -8.58
N ALA A 123 -6.57 4.04 -8.11
CA ALA A 123 -7.22 2.74 -8.15
C ALA A 123 -7.76 2.44 -9.55
N ASP A 124 -7.81 1.16 -9.91
CA ASP A 124 -8.34 0.71 -11.18
C ASP A 124 -9.89 0.73 -11.19
N MET A 125 -10.51 0.57 -10.00
CA MET A 125 -11.96 0.58 -9.82
C MET A 125 -12.38 1.44 -8.63
N HIS A 126 -13.55 2.07 -8.74
CA HIS A 126 -14.21 2.77 -7.63
C HIS A 126 -15.24 1.85 -7.00
N ILE A 127 -14.95 1.33 -5.81
CA ILE A 127 -15.79 0.34 -5.11
C ILE A 127 -15.83 0.67 -3.62
N ASP A 128 -17.05 0.69 -3.07
CA ASP A 128 -17.29 0.67 -1.63
C ASP A 128 -17.11 -0.76 -1.12
N VAL A 129 -16.25 -0.95 -0.14
CA VAL A 129 -15.98 -2.26 0.48
C VAL A 129 -17.22 -2.87 1.16
N THR A 130 -18.23 -2.07 1.49
CA THR A 130 -19.52 -2.53 2.02
C THR A 130 -20.54 -2.91 0.95
N ASN A 131 -20.25 -2.63 -0.32
CA ASN A 131 -21.13 -2.93 -1.45
C ASN A 131 -20.29 -3.23 -2.70
N ILE A 132 -19.68 -4.40 -2.71
CA ILE A 132 -18.76 -4.82 -3.77
C ILE A 132 -19.55 -5.37 -4.95
N ASN A 133 -19.67 -4.58 -6.04
CA ASN A 133 -20.34 -5.01 -7.26
C ASN A 133 -19.43 -5.90 -8.13
N LEU A 134 -19.00 -7.03 -7.58
CA LEU A 134 -18.18 -8.05 -8.24
C LEU A 134 -18.76 -9.43 -7.97
N PRO A 135 -18.55 -10.42 -8.86
CA PRO A 135 -19.08 -11.76 -8.69
C PRO A 135 -18.52 -12.48 -7.46
N ASP A 136 -19.28 -13.43 -6.94
CA ASP A 136 -18.86 -14.34 -5.87
C ASP A 136 -17.66 -15.18 -6.30
N ASN A 137 -16.86 -15.64 -5.35
CA ASN A 137 -15.78 -16.61 -5.56
C ASN A 137 -14.81 -16.22 -6.69
N THR A 138 -14.45 -14.95 -6.77
CA THR A 138 -13.66 -14.39 -7.89
C THR A 138 -12.18 -14.27 -7.57
N TYR A 139 -11.83 -13.89 -6.33
CA TYR A 139 -10.46 -13.57 -5.94
C TYR A 139 -9.84 -14.63 -5.04
N ASP A 140 -8.56 -14.89 -5.26
CA ASP A 140 -7.76 -15.77 -4.40
C ASP A 140 -7.31 -15.01 -3.15
N VAL A 141 -7.04 -13.70 -3.30
CA VAL A 141 -6.55 -12.82 -2.23
C VAL A 141 -7.26 -11.47 -2.27
N VAL A 142 -7.66 -11.00 -1.10
CA VAL A 142 -8.12 -9.62 -0.90
C VAL A 142 -7.21 -8.92 0.10
N ILE A 143 -6.56 -7.83 -0.30
CA ILE A 143 -5.78 -6.98 0.59
C ILE A 143 -6.63 -5.76 0.98
N CYS A 144 -6.89 -5.59 2.26
CA CYS A 144 -7.74 -4.52 2.80
C CYS A 144 -7.11 -3.89 4.05
N ASN A 145 -6.02 -3.12 3.84
CA ASN A 145 -5.26 -2.51 4.95
C ASN A 145 -5.73 -1.07 5.22
N HIS A 146 -5.95 -0.72 6.48
CA HIS A 146 -6.33 0.63 6.89
C HIS A 146 -7.60 1.16 6.19
N VAL A 147 -8.57 0.29 5.95
CA VAL A 147 -9.86 0.62 5.34
C VAL A 147 -10.98 0.47 6.37
N LEU A 148 -10.99 -0.64 7.09
CA LEU A 148 -12.11 -1.03 7.95
C LEU A 148 -12.32 -0.08 9.13
N GLU A 149 -11.29 0.62 9.58
CA GLU A 149 -11.41 1.66 10.62
C GLU A 149 -12.17 2.92 10.16
N HIS A 150 -12.44 3.05 8.86
CA HIS A 150 -13.17 4.17 8.25
C HIS A 150 -14.55 3.77 7.75
N VAL A 151 -15.00 2.54 8.04
CA VAL A 151 -16.24 1.97 7.52
C VAL A 151 -17.28 1.90 8.64
N ASP A 152 -18.47 2.44 8.39
CA ASP A 152 -19.56 2.45 9.38
C ASP A 152 -20.10 1.04 9.68
N ASN A 153 -20.13 0.16 8.67
CA ASN A 153 -20.64 -1.21 8.81
C ASN A 153 -19.55 -2.23 8.44
N VAL A 154 -18.73 -2.55 9.42
CA VAL A 154 -17.60 -3.49 9.30
C VAL A 154 -18.07 -4.92 8.99
N ASP A 155 -19.18 -5.36 9.60
CA ASP A 155 -19.73 -6.71 9.36
C ASP A 155 -20.16 -6.89 7.90
N LYS A 156 -20.75 -5.85 7.32
CA LYS A 156 -21.12 -5.87 5.90
C LYS A 156 -19.86 -5.92 5.01
N ALA A 157 -18.81 -5.16 5.33
CA ALA A 157 -17.55 -5.22 4.61
C ALA A 157 -16.92 -6.62 4.67
N PHE A 158 -16.87 -7.25 5.84
CA PHE A 158 -16.41 -8.63 5.98
C PHE A 158 -17.25 -9.63 5.17
N SER A 159 -18.58 -9.46 5.18
CA SER A 159 -19.48 -10.32 4.41
C SER A 159 -19.22 -10.21 2.91
N GLU A 160 -19.02 -9.00 2.39
CA GLU A 160 -18.70 -8.75 0.99
C GLU A 160 -17.31 -9.30 0.61
N ILE A 161 -16.28 -9.05 1.42
CA ILE A 161 -14.94 -9.62 1.21
C ILE A 161 -15.01 -11.14 1.18
N LYS A 162 -15.70 -11.76 2.14
CA LYS A 162 -15.89 -13.21 2.17
C LYS A 162 -16.61 -13.74 0.94
N ARG A 163 -17.64 -13.04 0.47
CA ARG A 163 -18.44 -13.43 -0.71
C ARG A 163 -17.60 -13.48 -1.98
N ILE A 164 -16.73 -12.50 -2.20
CA ILE A 164 -15.90 -12.42 -3.41
C ILE A 164 -14.66 -13.30 -3.37
N LEU A 165 -14.25 -13.77 -2.18
CA LEU A 165 -13.16 -14.72 -2.04
C LEU A 165 -13.56 -16.11 -2.55
N LYS A 166 -12.67 -16.75 -3.30
CA LYS A 166 -12.81 -18.17 -3.68
C LYS A 166 -12.77 -19.07 -2.43
N PRO A 167 -13.27 -20.32 -2.53
CA PRO A 167 -12.95 -21.35 -1.54
C PRO A 167 -11.44 -21.45 -1.36
N ASN A 168 -10.95 -21.40 -0.11
CA ASN A 168 -9.53 -21.34 0.27
C ASN A 168 -8.82 -19.99 -0.04
N GLY A 169 -9.52 -18.99 -0.55
CA GLY A 169 -9.02 -17.63 -0.64
C GLY A 169 -8.86 -17.00 0.76
N TRP A 170 -8.03 -15.95 0.86
CA TRP A 170 -7.73 -15.29 2.12
C TRP A 170 -7.69 -13.75 2.00
N ALA A 171 -7.84 -13.07 3.15
CA ALA A 171 -7.73 -11.62 3.25
C ALA A 171 -6.87 -11.21 4.45
#